data_a3941361d542934729144199b03defe4
#
_entry.id   a3941361d542934729144199b03defe4
#
_cell.length_a   1.000
_cell.length_b   1.000
_cell.length_c   1.000
_cell.angle_alpha   90.00
_cell.angle_beta   90.00
_cell.angle_gamma   90.00
#
_symmetry.space_group_name_H-M   'P 1'
#
loop_
_entity.id
_entity.type
_entity.pdbx_description
1 polymer ?
#
loop_
_entity_poly.entity_id
_entity_poly.type
_entity_poly.pdbx_seq_one_letter_code
_entity_poly.pdbx_strand_id
1 'polypeptide(L)'
;MNADLSRRLVADFLLPSGDEILDVREGTGATIVETSRTAWRMEPLPSGEGYRLFAAGKATTDNSDPVEAFAVLPDGQAFRLGDEEQVRAFHHQVSPAPLEIATLVAQYAEPQPVPRFLNSATAPVVMGDHVTVHTYSWLYPDDETEIRLRERWDVDTTDPLTWRRTELGPST
;
A
#
# COMPACT_ATOMS: atom_id res chain seq x y z
N MET A 1 2.87 -14.75 -8.50
CA MET A 1 1.91 -14.83 -7.38
C MET A 1 0.95 -15.98 -7.68
N ASN A 2 0.50 -16.68 -6.64
CA ASN A 2 -0.40 -17.84 -6.79
C ASN A 2 -1.86 -17.33 -6.95
N ALA A 3 -2.60 -17.90 -7.90
CA ALA A 3 -4.01 -17.56 -8.17
C ALA A 3 -4.92 -17.67 -6.94
N ASP A 4 -4.70 -18.70 -6.11
CA ASP A 4 -5.51 -18.92 -4.89
C ASP A 4 -5.33 -17.81 -3.87
N LEU A 5 -4.09 -17.33 -3.68
CA LEU A 5 -3.83 -16.20 -2.78
C LEU A 5 -4.45 -14.92 -3.32
N SER A 6 -4.32 -14.64 -4.60
CA SER A 6 -4.93 -13.46 -5.24
C SER A 6 -6.46 -13.47 -5.11
N ARG A 7 -7.09 -14.61 -5.39
CA ARG A 7 -8.53 -14.81 -5.22
C ARG A 7 -8.96 -14.50 -3.79
N ARG A 8 -8.23 -15.04 -2.81
CA ARG A 8 -8.54 -14.87 -1.39
C ARG A 8 -8.39 -13.40 -0.97
N LEU A 9 -7.30 -12.72 -1.32
CA LEU A 9 -7.10 -11.31 -0.97
C LEU A 9 -8.21 -10.42 -1.55
N VAL A 10 -8.62 -10.66 -2.80
CA VAL A 10 -9.72 -9.92 -3.40
C VAL A 10 -11.04 -10.23 -2.68
N ALA A 11 -11.33 -11.51 -2.40
CA ALA A 11 -12.56 -11.92 -1.73
C ALA A 11 -12.67 -11.33 -0.32
N ASP A 12 -11.57 -11.36 0.45
CA ASP A 12 -11.59 -10.98 1.86
C ASP A 12 -11.54 -9.45 2.08
N PHE A 13 -10.92 -8.70 1.15
CA PHE A 13 -10.62 -7.29 1.38
C PHE A 13 -11.15 -6.31 0.33
N LEU A 14 -11.36 -6.75 -0.90
CA LEU A 14 -11.63 -5.85 -2.03
C LEU A 14 -12.99 -6.07 -2.69
N LEU A 15 -13.62 -7.21 -2.44
CA LEU A 15 -14.88 -7.58 -3.07
C LEU A 15 -16.05 -6.85 -2.40
N PRO A 16 -16.76 -5.95 -3.10
CA PRO A 16 -17.98 -5.34 -2.56
C PRO A 16 -19.06 -6.37 -2.30
N SER A 17 -19.95 -6.08 -1.35
CA SER A 17 -21.12 -6.93 -1.09
C SER A 17 -21.98 -7.10 -2.34
N GLY A 18 -22.31 -8.35 -2.68
CA GLY A 18 -23.09 -8.71 -3.85
C GLY A 18 -22.31 -8.76 -5.17
N ASP A 19 -20.98 -8.64 -5.10
CA ASP A 19 -20.10 -8.88 -6.24
C ASP A 19 -19.55 -10.31 -6.19
N GLU A 20 -19.12 -10.85 -7.34
CA GLU A 20 -18.64 -12.23 -7.48
C GLU A 20 -17.31 -12.24 -8.24
N ILE A 21 -16.41 -13.16 -7.87
CA ILE A 21 -15.20 -13.44 -8.64
C ILE A 21 -15.56 -14.36 -9.80
N LEU A 22 -15.38 -13.88 -11.02
CA LEU A 22 -15.72 -14.57 -12.24
C LEU A 22 -14.54 -15.41 -12.79
N ASP A 23 -13.32 -14.86 -12.72
CA ASP A 23 -12.13 -15.51 -13.27
C ASP A 23 -10.85 -15.07 -12.54
N VAL A 24 -9.80 -15.90 -12.60
CA VAL A 24 -8.47 -15.59 -12.09
C VAL A 24 -7.44 -16.05 -13.11
N ARG A 25 -6.66 -15.11 -13.65
CA ARG A 25 -5.65 -15.37 -14.68
C ARG A 25 -4.26 -15.00 -14.16
N GLU A 26 -3.36 -15.96 -14.16
CA GLU A 26 -1.95 -15.72 -13.88
C GLU A 26 -1.25 -15.22 -15.14
N GLY A 27 -0.49 -14.12 -14.99
CA GLY A 27 0.35 -13.55 -16.03
C GLY A 27 1.79 -13.34 -15.56
N THR A 28 2.61 -12.84 -16.45
CA THR A 28 4.00 -12.50 -16.12
C THR A 28 4.03 -11.32 -15.15
N GLY A 29 4.44 -11.57 -13.89
CA GLY A 29 4.61 -10.55 -12.87
C GLY A 29 3.32 -10.09 -12.17
N ALA A 30 2.15 -10.50 -12.63
CA ALA A 30 0.87 -10.12 -12.02
C ALA A 30 -0.18 -11.21 -12.17
N THR A 31 -1.18 -11.19 -11.30
CA THR A 31 -2.41 -11.99 -11.41
C THR A 31 -3.59 -11.06 -11.56
N ILE A 32 -4.46 -11.32 -12.52
CA ILE A 32 -5.72 -10.58 -12.72
C ILE A 32 -6.85 -11.38 -12.10
N VAL A 33 -7.60 -10.75 -11.21
CA VAL A 33 -8.83 -11.27 -10.60
C VAL A 33 -10.00 -10.48 -11.15
N GLU A 34 -10.80 -11.11 -12.02
CA GLU A 34 -11.97 -10.51 -12.63
C GLU A 34 -13.20 -10.72 -11.75
N THR A 35 -13.94 -9.65 -11.49
CA THR A 35 -15.19 -9.67 -10.74
C THR A 35 -16.34 -9.20 -11.62
N SER A 36 -17.57 -9.30 -11.14
CA SER A 36 -18.76 -8.86 -11.88
C SER A 36 -18.79 -7.36 -12.18
N ARG A 37 -17.99 -6.54 -11.48
CA ARG A 37 -17.96 -5.07 -11.64
C ARG A 37 -16.62 -4.50 -12.07
N THR A 38 -15.52 -5.17 -11.75
CA THR A 38 -14.18 -4.67 -12.06
C THR A 38 -13.18 -5.82 -12.15
N ALA A 39 -11.97 -5.52 -12.56
CA ALA A 39 -10.85 -6.45 -12.47
C ALA A 39 -9.76 -5.87 -11.58
N TRP A 40 -9.15 -6.71 -10.74
CA TRP A 40 -8.05 -6.36 -9.86
C TRP A 40 -6.74 -6.94 -10.40
N ARG A 41 -5.73 -6.10 -10.48
CA ARG A 41 -4.38 -6.51 -10.81
C ARG A 41 -3.58 -6.63 -9.52
N MET A 42 -3.10 -7.84 -9.24
CA MET A 42 -2.34 -8.18 -8.05
C MET A 42 -0.87 -8.39 -8.42
N GLU A 43 0.03 -7.65 -7.79
CA GLU A 43 1.47 -7.71 -8.06
C GLU A 43 2.26 -7.97 -6.79
N PRO A 44 3.31 -8.84 -6.84
CA PRO A 44 4.23 -8.97 -5.73
C PRO A 44 5.09 -7.71 -5.63
N LEU A 45 5.32 -7.24 -4.41
CA LEU A 45 6.25 -6.18 -4.07
C LEU A 45 7.52 -6.76 -3.43
N PRO A 46 8.63 -6.01 -3.40
CA PRO A 46 9.79 -6.36 -2.56
C PRO A 46 9.34 -6.58 -1.12
N SER A 47 9.66 -7.76 -0.58
CA SER A 47 9.18 -8.21 0.73
C SER A 47 10.29 -8.15 1.77
N GLY A 48 9.91 -8.01 3.04
CA GLY A 48 10.82 -8.08 4.16
C GLY A 48 11.01 -9.50 4.71
N GLU A 49 11.69 -9.61 5.82
CA GLU A 49 11.89 -10.87 6.52
C GLU A 49 10.60 -11.30 7.23
N GLY A 50 10.15 -12.53 6.99
CA GLY A 50 9.01 -13.13 7.66
C GLY A 50 7.64 -12.77 7.08
N TYR A 51 7.56 -12.04 5.97
CA TYR A 51 6.31 -11.72 5.28
C TYR A 51 6.52 -11.44 3.79
N ARG A 52 5.43 -11.51 3.03
CA ARG A 52 5.40 -11.12 1.61
C ARG A 52 4.48 -9.93 1.43
N LEU A 53 4.85 -9.01 0.52
CA LEU A 53 4.05 -7.85 0.17
C LEU A 53 3.42 -8.02 -1.22
N PHE A 54 2.20 -7.53 -1.34
CA PHE A 54 1.46 -7.49 -2.59
C PHE A 54 0.75 -6.15 -2.73
N ALA A 55 0.75 -5.61 -3.95
CA ALA A 55 -0.07 -4.48 -4.32
C ALA A 55 -1.30 -4.96 -5.11
N ALA A 56 -2.42 -4.30 -4.90
CA ALA A 56 -3.64 -4.48 -5.67
C ALA A 56 -4.08 -3.14 -6.23
N GLY A 57 -4.27 -3.07 -7.54
CA GLY A 57 -4.85 -1.92 -8.23
C GLY A 57 -5.97 -2.38 -9.15
N LYS A 58 -6.86 -1.49 -9.54
CA LYS A 58 -7.84 -1.81 -10.58
C LYS A 58 -7.11 -2.03 -11.90
N ALA A 59 -7.45 -3.10 -12.62
CA ALA A 59 -6.88 -3.40 -13.93
C ALA A 59 -7.53 -2.53 -15.01
N THR A 60 -7.46 -1.21 -14.85
CA THR A 60 -7.89 -0.22 -15.82
C THR A 60 -6.70 0.23 -16.66
N THR A 61 -6.96 0.92 -17.77
CA THR A 61 -5.92 1.53 -18.59
C THR A 61 -5.32 2.79 -17.96
N ASP A 62 -5.91 3.28 -16.88
CA ASP A 62 -5.48 4.45 -16.14
C ASP A 62 -4.69 4.02 -14.88
N ASN A 63 -3.41 4.42 -14.81
CA ASN A 63 -2.53 4.14 -13.67
C ASN A 63 -2.76 5.07 -12.47
N SER A 64 -3.80 5.90 -12.50
CA SER A 64 -4.13 6.86 -11.44
C SER A 64 -4.94 6.27 -10.28
N ASP A 65 -5.40 5.03 -10.41
CA ASP A 65 -6.19 4.38 -9.36
C ASP A 65 -5.38 4.12 -8.09
N PRO A 66 -5.99 4.30 -6.90
CA PRO A 66 -5.32 4.02 -5.64
C PRO A 66 -4.86 2.56 -5.57
N VAL A 67 -3.67 2.36 -5.06
CA VAL A 67 -3.06 1.05 -4.85
C VAL A 67 -3.28 0.64 -3.40
N GLU A 68 -3.91 -0.51 -3.23
CA GLU A 68 -3.98 -1.20 -1.94
C GLU A 68 -2.74 -2.08 -1.75
N ALA A 69 -2.26 -2.20 -0.52
CA ALA A 69 -1.15 -3.10 -0.22
C ALA A 69 -1.52 -4.07 0.90
N PHE A 70 -0.99 -5.28 0.79
CA PHE A 70 -1.21 -6.37 1.74
C PHE A 70 0.11 -6.98 2.17
N ALA A 71 0.27 -7.19 3.48
CA ALA A 71 1.31 -8.04 4.03
C ALA A 71 0.71 -9.43 4.31
N VAL A 72 1.40 -10.49 3.88
CA VAL A 72 0.95 -11.87 4.05
C VAL A 72 2.03 -12.69 4.74
N LEU A 73 1.70 -13.28 5.87
CA LEU A 73 2.60 -14.12 6.66
C LEU A 73 2.72 -15.54 6.08
N PRO A 74 3.74 -16.32 6.47
CA PRO A 74 3.94 -17.70 6.00
C PRO A 74 2.76 -18.63 6.29
N ASP A 75 2.02 -18.41 7.38
CA ASP A 75 0.80 -19.15 7.74
C ASP A 75 -0.43 -18.76 6.91
N GLY A 76 -0.29 -17.73 6.07
CA GLY A 76 -1.33 -17.20 5.21
C GLY A 76 -2.16 -16.07 5.80
N GLN A 77 -1.93 -15.67 7.05
CA GLN A 77 -2.59 -14.49 7.61
C GLN A 77 -2.23 -13.25 6.77
N ALA A 78 -3.23 -12.43 6.45
CA ALA A 78 -3.07 -11.25 5.63
C ALA A 78 -3.52 -9.99 6.36
N PHE A 79 -2.83 -8.88 6.12
CA PHE A 79 -3.11 -7.57 6.68
C PHE A 79 -3.21 -6.53 5.55
N ARG A 80 -4.27 -5.74 5.56
CA ARG A 80 -4.44 -4.59 4.66
C ARG A 80 -3.70 -3.39 5.24
N LEU A 81 -2.66 -2.92 4.56
CA LEU A 81 -1.78 -1.87 5.09
C LEU A 81 -2.41 -0.46 5.04
N GLY A 82 -3.50 -0.28 4.29
CA GLY A 82 -4.29 0.94 4.30
C GLY A 82 -5.24 1.07 5.49
N ASP A 83 -5.44 -0.01 6.25
CA ASP A 83 -6.27 -0.05 7.45
C ASP A 83 -5.39 0.16 8.69
N GLU A 84 -5.70 1.18 9.49
CA GLU A 84 -4.90 1.58 10.64
C GLU A 84 -4.79 0.47 11.72
N GLU A 85 -5.87 -0.26 11.97
CA GLU A 85 -5.85 -1.34 12.96
C GLU A 85 -5.04 -2.53 12.45
N GLN A 86 -5.17 -2.86 11.16
CA GLN A 86 -4.47 -3.99 10.56
C GLN A 86 -2.96 -3.72 10.41
N VAL A 87 -2.54 -2.50 10.06
CA VAL A 87 -1.11 -2.18 10.01
C VAL A 87 -0.47 -2.19 11.39
N ARG A 88 -1.19 -1.78 12.44
CA ARG A 88 -0.73 -1.94 13.83
C ARG A 88 -0.63 -3.39 14.26
N ALA A 89 -1.62 -4.21 13.92
CA ALA A 89 -1.60 -5.65 14.20
C ALA A 89 -0.44 -6.35 13.48
N PHE A 90 -0.20 -6.00 12.23
CA PHE A 90 0.96 -6.47 11.48
C PHE A 90 2.27 -6.10 12.17
N HIS A 91 2.44 -4.83 12.55
CA HIS A 91 3.63 -4.37 13.26
C HIS A 91 3.84 -5.11 14.59
N HIS A 92 2.81 -5.24 15.39
CA HIS A 92 2.86 -5.97 16.66
C HIS A 92 3.29 -7.43 16.49
N GLN A 93 2.80 -8.10 15.44
CA GLN A 93 3.06 -9.53 15.22
C GLN A 93 4.41 -9.80 14.57
N VAL A 94 4.87 -8.95 13.64
CA VAL A 94 6.07 -9.18 12.82
C VAL A 94 7.27 -8.41 13.35
N SER A 95 7.05 -7.23 13.93
CA SER A 95 8.10 -6.30 14.37
C SER A 95 9.12 -5.99 13.26
N PRO A 96 8.71 -5.47 12.10
CA PRO A 96 9.63 -5.09 11.03
C PRO A 96 10.64 -4.06 11.52
N ALA A 97 11.78 -3.92 10.84
CA ALA A 97 12.76 -2.88 11.16
C ALA A 97 12.12 -1.48 11.10
N PRO A 98 12.55 -0.52 11.96
CA PRO A 98 11.95 0.81 12.03
C PRO A 98 11.78 1.51 10.68
N LEU A 99 12.80 1.52 9.84
CA LEU A 99 12.72 2.11 8.50
C LEU A 99 11.73 1.38 7.59
N GLU A 100 11.66 0.08 7.69
CA GLU A 100 10.78 -0.76 6.87
C GLU A 100 9.31 -0.46 7.17
N ILE A 101 8.89 -0.53 8.43
CA ILE A 101 7.50 -0.24 8.80
C ILE A 101 7.13 1.23 8.55
N ALA A 102 8.03 2.18 8.79
CA ALA A 102 7.79 3.59 8.51
C ALA A 102 7.58 3.86 7.01
N THR A 103 8.32 3.17 6.16
CA THR A 103 8.15 3.23 4.70
C THR A 103 6.79 2.69 4.27
N LEU A 104 6.37 1.55 4.81
CA LEU A 104 5.05 0.97 4.52
C LEU A 104 3.92 1.89 4.99
N VAL A 105 4.02 2.46 6.19
CA VAL A 105 3.06 3.45 6.70
C VAL A 105 2.96 4.65 5.77
N ALA A 106 4.10 5.24 5.40
CA ALA A 106 4.12 6.43 4.56
C ALA A 106 3.51 6.21 3.17
N GLN A 107 3.68 5.01 2.59
CA GLN A 107 3.15 4.71 1.28
C GLN A 107 1.69 4.27 1.29
N TYR A 108 1.26 3.51 2.29
CA TYR A 108 0.00 2.77 2.22
C TYR A 108 -0.99 3.08 3.33
N ALA A 109 -0.54 3.52 4.52
CA ALA A 109 -1.45 3.88 5.60
C ALA A 109 -2.27 5.12 5.20
N GLU A 110 -3.50 5.18 5.68
CA GLU A 110 -4.50 6.19 5.34
C GLU A 110 -4.92 6.15 3.85
N PRO A 111 -6.21 5.92 3.58
CA PRO A 111 -6.75 5.87 2.22
C PRO A 111 -6.44 7.14 1.43
N GLN A 112 -6.08 7.00 0.17
CA GLN A 112 -5.79 8.12 -0.72
C GLN A 112 -6.46 7.96 -2.08
N PRO A 113 -6.83 9.08 -2.71
CA PRO A 113 -7.35 9.07 -4.07
C PRO A 113 -6.27 8.80 -5.13
N VAL A 114 -4.98 8.95 -4.78
CA VAL A 114 -3.84 8.77 -5.69
C VAL A 114 -2.68 8.07 -4.99
N PRO A 115 -1.84 7.31 -5.73
CA PRO A 115 -0.69 6.64 -5.16
C PRO A 115 0.31 7.61 -4.52
N ARG A 116 0.92 7.20 -3.41
CA ARG A 116 2.07 7.86 -2.80
C ARG A 116 3.36 7.19 -3.23
N PHE A 117 4.35 8.01 -3.55
CA PHE A 117 5.69 7.58 -3.90
C PHE A 117 6.69 8.07 -2.86
N LEU A 118 7.68 7.25 -2.53
CA LEU A 118 8.79 7.69 -1.68
C LEU A 118 9.58 8.79 -2.40
N ASN A 119 9.92 9.84 -1.67
CA ASN A 119 10.73 10.91 -2.24
C ASN A 119 12.22 10.54 -2.15
N SER A 120 12.76 10.00 -3.24
CA SER A 120 14.17 9.61 -3.33
C SER A 120 15.17 10.77 -3.20
N ALA A 121 14.72 12.02 -3.39
CA ALA A 121 15.55 13.21 -3.20
C ALA A 121 15.73 13.60 -1.73
N THR A 122 14.94 13.01 -0.82
CA THR A 122 15.01 13.28 0.62
C THR A 122 15.20 11.95 1.35
N ALA A 123 16.41 11.70 1.82
CA ALA A 123 16.71 10.47 2.56
C ALA A 123 15.85 10.40 3.85
N PRO A 124 15.37 9.21 4.22
CA PRO A 124 14.74 9.00 5.53
C PRO A 124 15.70 9.34 6.67
N VAL A 125 15.16 9.87 7.76
CA VAL A 125 15.90 10.12 8.99
C VAL A 125 15.46 9.10 10.04
N VAL A 126 16.40 8.31 10.53
CA VAL A 126 16.17 7.27 11.57
C VAL A 126 16.85 7.71 12.87
N MET A 127 16.07 7.84 13.94
CA MET A 127 16.54 8.19 15.28
C MET A 127 15.95 7.19 16.28
N GLY A 128 16.62 6.04 16.43
CA GLY A 128 16.09 4.92 17.23
C GLY A 128 14.79 4.40 16.61
N ASP A 129 13.72 4.41 17.40
CA ASP A 129 12.38 3.98 16.95
C ASP A 129 11.59 5.09 16.25
N HIS A 130 12.13 6.30 16.16
CA HIS A 130 11.50 7.41 15.46
C HIS A 130 12.07 7.55 14.05
N VAL A 131 11.18 7.52 13.04
CA VAL A 131 11.58 7.59 11.63
C VAL A 131 10.79 8.68 10.92
N THR A 132 11.49 9.55 10.20
CA THR A 132 10.88 10.53 9.31
C THR A 132 11.07 10.08 7.86
N VAL A 133 9.96 9.99 7.13
CA VAL A 133 9.92 9.63 5.70
C VAL A 133 9.20 10.73 4.93
N HIS A 134 9.63 10.97 3.69
CA HIS A 134 8.98 11.92 2.80
C HIS A 134 8.37 11.19 1.60
N THR A 135 7.14 11.56 1.26
CA THR A 135 6.43 11.06 0.09
C THR A 135 5.98 12.21 -0.80
N TYR A 136 5.57 11.86 -2.01
CA TYR A 136 4.85 12.74 -2.91
C TYR A 136 3.76 11.97 -3.65
N SER A 137 2.77 12.72 -4.14
CA SER A 137 1.72 12.25 -5.02
C SER A 137 1.54 13.22 -6.17
N TRP A 138 1.08 12.73 -7.32
CA TRP A 138 0.72 13.57 -8.45
C TRP A 138 -0.78 13.79 -8.47
N LEU A 139 -1.20 15.05 -8.47
CA LEU A 139 -2.60 15.46 -8.62
C LEU A 139 -2.78 16.13 -9.97
N TYR A 140 -3.84 15.75 -10.65
CA TYR A 140 -4.24 16.29 -11.94
C TYR A 140 -5.63 16.93 -11.78
N PRO A 141 -5.71 18.19 -11.26
CA PRO A 141 -7.00 18.86 -11.05
C PRO A 141 -7.73 19.14 -12.36
N ASP A 142 -7.00 19.21 -13.46
CA ASP A 142 -7.48 19.32 -14.83
C ASP A 142 -6.49 18.65 -15.80
N ASP A 143 -6.83 18.57 -17.09
CA ASP A 143 -6.00 17.91 -18.11
C ASP A 143 -4.67 18.61 -18.40
N GLU A 144 -4.49 19.84 -17.96
CA GLU A 144 -3.32 20.68 -18.26
C GLU A 144 -2.44 20.91 -17.02
N THR A 145 -2.97 20.68 -15.83
CA THR A 145 -2.30 21.02 -14.57
C THR A 145 -1.82 19.78 -13.84
N GLU A 146 -0.52 19.71 -13.58
CA GLU A 146 0.11 18.69 -12.77
C GLU A 146 0.62 19.33 -11.47
N ILE A 147 0.14 18.84 -10.33
CA ILE A 147 0.55 19.30 -9.00
C ILE A 147 1.24 18.16 -8.26
N ARG A 148 2.47 18.40 -7.83
CA ARG A 148 3.19 17.50 -6.96
C ARG A 148 2.92 17.86 -5.50
N LEU A 149 2.05 17.09 -4.83
CA LEU A 149 1.81 17.20 -3.40
C LEU A 149 2.93 16.50 -2.64
N ARG A 150 3.56 17.18 -1.69
CA ARG A 150 4.61 16.62 -0.85
C ARG A 150 4.10 16.44 0.58
N GLU A 151 4.52 15.35 1.20
CA GLU A 151 4.14 15.00 2.56
C GLU A 151 5.36 14.56 3.37
N ARG A 152 5.30 14.82 4.66
CA ARG A 152 6.23 14.31 5.66
C ARG A 152 5.48 13.39 6.61
N TRP A 153 6.06 12.24 6.89
CA TRP A 153 5.58 11.24 7.81
C TRP A 153 6.55 11.07 8.95
N ASP A 154 6.11 11.38 10.16
CA ASP A 154 6.84 11.14 11.40
C ASP A 154 6.22 9.89 12.04
N VAL A 155 6.97 8.80 12.08
CA VAL A 155 6.51 7.47 12.53
C VAL A 155 7.27 7.09 13.79
N ASP A 156 6.54 6.80 14.85
CA ASP A 156 7.06 6.16 16.05
C ASP A 156 6.79 4.65 15.96
N THR A 157 7.84 3.87 15.84
CA THR A 157 7.80 2.44 15.61
C THR A 157 7.80 1.61 16.90
N THR A 158 7.61 2.24 18.06
CA THR A 158 7.30 1.53 19.30
C THR A 158 5.91 0.90 19.22
N ASP A 159 5.62 -0.08 20.07
CA ASP A 159 4.30 -0.68 20.16
C ASP A 159 3.47 0.02 21.26
N PRO A 160 2.34 0.66 20.93
CA PRO A 160 1.65 0.65 19.64
C PRO A 160 2.27 1.61 18.61
N LEU A 161 2.35 1.15 17.37
CA LEU A 161 2.77 1.95 16.22
C LEU A 161 1.91 3.20 16.06
N THR A 162 2.55 4.37 15.95
CA THR A 162 1.86 5.64 15.72
C THR A 162 2.54 6.45 14.63
N TRP A 163 1.80 7.33 13.98
CA TRP A 163 2.34 8.23 12.96
C TRP A 163 1.59 9.55 12.89
N ARG A 164 2.26 10.53 12.32
CA ARG A 164 1.69 11.82 12.00
C ARG A 164 2.09 12.21 10.58
N ARG A 165 1.10 12.52 9.76
CA ARG A 165 1.27 13.07 8.41
C ARG A 165 1.22 14.60 8.45
N THR A 166 2.10 15.23 7.70
CA THR A 166 2.12 16.70 7.52
C THR A 166 2.24 17.01 6.02
N GLU A 167 1.28 17.72 5.48
CA GLU A 167 1.35 18.24 4.12
C GLU A 167 2.37 19.38 4.05
N LEU A 168 3.29 19.32 3.11
CA LEU A 168 4.34 20.31 2.89
C LEU A 168 3.99 21.33 1.78
N GLY A 169 2.78 21.19 1.22
CA GLY A 169 2.33 21.99 0.10
C GLY A 169 2.89 21.55 -1.25
N PRO A 170 2.40 22.15 -2.34
CA PRO A 170 2.90 21.86 -3.68
C PRO A 170 4.34 22.32 -3.82
N SER A 171 5.15 21.54 -4.55
CA SER A 171 6.42 22.07 -5.08
C SER A 171 6.16 22.69 -6.44
N THR A 172 6.58 23.89 -6.61
CA THR A 172 6.75 24.52 -7.92
C THR A 172 7.93 23.89 -8.65
#